data_e7e9bd9d1371c5560ea776a8d820bcee
#
_entry.id   e7e9bd9d1371c5560ea776a8d820bcee
#
_cell.length_a   1.000
_cell.length_b   1.000
_cell.length_c   1.000
_cell.angle_alpha   90.00
_cell.angle_beta   90.00
_cell.angle_gamma   90.00
#
_symmetry.space_group_name_H-M   'P 1'
#
loop_
_entity.id
_entity.type
_entity.pdbx_description
1 polymer ?
#
loop_
_entity_poly.entity_id
_entity_poly.type
_entity_poly.pdbx_seq_one_letter_code
_entity_poly.pdbx_strand_id
1 'polypeptide(L)'
;TLSGGTEKLRALASLNYTDQEGVFPDTYMKRYSVRVNTDYKFNDKLSAGIDISGRHSVVSEPGSDVASIIGAVRRTAPIYPWVTPNGNPAYVQIGANTWALSQEKLKGYNRNWYQEAVVNMKVAYSPIKEIRLDVSYSPKFNFDSNKVYNNIVPFYDVDDNPVTTVQKRALVQRRNYTFNDDFKFLINFDKDFHKHSIQLLAGFQQITYYGENLYGRREGSEFNYDQIASFPVVNQSTDGNASEMALQSFFGRLNYDYAGKYLFEANVRYD
;
A
#
# COMPACT_ATOMS: atom_id res chain seq x y z
N THR A 1 9.16 -10.83 -17.25
CA THR A 1 9.67 -9.54 -17.78
C THR A 1 10.03 -9.71 -19.23
N LEU A 2 9.58 -8.78 -20.07
CA LEU A 2 9.93 -8.64 -21.47
C LEU A 2 10.59 -7.28 -21.66
N SER A 3 11.68 -7.22 -22.42
CA SER A 3 12.31 -5.97 -22.78
C SER A 3 12.81 -6.02 -24.22
N GLY A 4 12.77 -4.88 -24.87
CA GLY A 4 13.24 -4.77 -26.25
C GLY A 4 13.33 -3.30 -26.65
N GLY A 5 13.89 -3.08 -27.84
CA GLY A 5 13.99 -1.73 -28.34
C GLY A 5 14.79 -1.60 -29.61
N THR A 6 14.86 -0.38 -30.05
CA THR A 6 15.69 0.10 -31.17
C THR A 6 16.59 1.21 -30.65
N GLU A 7 17.37 1.84 -31.51
CA GLU A 7 18.14 3.02 -31.16
C GLU A 7 17.26 4.19 -30.63
N LYS A 8 16.00 4.25 -31.08
CA LYS A 8 15.06 5.32 -30.71
C LYS A 8 14.06 4.94 -29.63
N LEU A 9 13.68 3.68 -29.54
CA LEU A 9 12.66 3.22 -28.61
C LEU A 9 13.25 2.14 -27.70
N ARG A 10 13.07 2.30 -26.40
CA ARG A 10 13.31 1.25 -25.38
C ARG A 10 12.03 1.00 -24.63
N ALA A 11 11.66 -0.25 -24.48
CA ALA A 11 10.46 -0.65 -23.76
C ALA A 11 10.77 -1.85 -22.85
N LEU A 12 10.14 -1.85 -21.68
CA LEU A 12 10.15 -2.94 -20.71
C LEU A 12 8.73 -3.14 -20.20
N ALA A 13 8.27 -4.38 -20.17
CA ALA A 13 7.04 -4.76 -19.50
C ALA A 13 7.33 -5.92 -18.52
N SER A 14 6.76 -5.83 -17.34
CA SER A 14 6.91 -6.85 -16.29
C SER A 14 5.58 -7.12 -15.63
N LEU A 15 5.28 -8.41 -15.44
CA LEU A 15 4.18 -8.90 -14.62
C LEU A 15 4.76 -9.72 -13.49
N ASN A 16 4.24 -9.55 -12.29
CA ASN A 16 4.59 -10.33 -11.12
C ASN A 16 3.32 -10.76 -10.39
N TYR A 17 3.29 -12.01 -9.98
CA TYR A 17 2.30 -12.58 -9.08
C TYR A 17 3.01 -13.13 -7.86
N THR A 18 2.51 -12.80 -6.68
CA THR A 18 2.96 -13.35 -5.40
C THR A 18 1.76 -13.98 -4.70
N ASP A 19 1.91 -15.21 -4.27
CA ASP A 19 0.97 -15.91 -3.40
C ASP A 19 1.74 -16.38 -2.17
N GLN A 20 1.33 -15.92 -1.02
CA GLN A 20 1.98 -16.20 0.25
C GLN A 20 0.92 -16.63 1.25
N GLU A 21 1.06 -17.82 1.79
CA GLU A 21 0.25 -18.30 2.89
C GLU A 21 0.89 -17.93 4.23
N GLY A 22 0.05 -17.67 5.22
CA GLY A 22 0.48 -17.43 6.60
C GLY A 22 0.52 -18.70 7.44
N VAL A 23 0.93 -18.54 8.70
CA VAL A 23 1.03 -19.67 9.65
C VAL A 23 -0.35 -20.10 10.18
N PHE A 24 -1.30 -19.17 10.26
CA PHE A 24 -2.68 -19.49 10.67
C PHE A 24 -3.53 -19.87 9.46
N PRO A 25 -4.57 -20.72 9.66
CA PRO A 25 -5.54 -20.99 8.61
C PRO A 25 -6.15 -19.70 8.04
N ASP A 26 -6.47 -19.72 6.77
CA ASP A 26 -7.10 -18.60 6.04
C ASP A 26 -6.33 -17.28 6.05
N THR A 27 -5.05 -17.29 6.49
CA THR A 27 -4.14 -16.15 6.37
C THR A 27 -3.35 -16.22 5.08
N TYR A 28 -3.44 -15.16 4.27
CA TYR A 28 -2.71 -15.12 3.01
C TYR A 28 -2.48 -13.69 2.52
N MET A 29 -1.52 -13.54 1.64
CA MET A 29 -1.33 -12.36 0.80
C MET A 29 -1.24 -12.78 -0.66
N LYS A 30 -2.10 -12.20 -1.50
CA LYS A 30 -2.03 -12.32 -2.97
C LYS A 30 -1.76 -10.95 -3.57
N ARG A 31 -0.74 -10.87 -4.43
CA ARG A 31 -0.32 -9.62 -5.04
C ARG A 31 -0.11 -9.79 -6.53
N TYR A 32 -0.71 -8.90 -7.29
CA TYR A 32 -0.48 -8.71 -8.70
C TYR A 32 0.22 -7.38 -8.92
N SER A 33 1.29 -7.37 -9.69
CA SER A 33 2.00 -6.15 -10.04
C SER A 33 2.29 -6.10 -11.52
N VAL A 34 2.07 -4.94 -12.12
CA VAL A 34 2.39 -4.65 -13.51
C VAL A 34 3.32 -3.45 -13.57
N ARG A 35 4.30 -3.48 -14.45
CA ARG A 35 5.16 -2.34 -14.77
C ARG A 35 5.41 -2.29 -16.26
N VAL A 36 5.28 -1.09 -16.81
CA VAL A 36 5.65 -0.78 -18.21
C VAL A 36 6.49 0.48 -18.18
N ASN A 37 7.68 0.41 -18.74
CA ASN A 37 8.59 1.54 -18.89
C ASN A 37 8.84 1.72 -20.39
N THR A 38 8.76 2.95 -20.87
CA THR A 38 9.01 3.28 -22.27
C THR A 38 9.78 4.58 -22.35
N ASP A 39 10.91 4.55 -23.05
CA ASP A 39 11.70 5.73 -23.40
C ASP A 39 11.75 5.85 -24.91
N TYR A 40 11.49 7.04 -25.41
CA TYR A 40 11.54 7.35 -26.84
C TYR A 40 12.43 8.56 -27.13
N LYS A 41 13.40 8.37 -28.01
CA LYS A 41 14.31 9.41 -28.50
C LYS A 41 13.79 9.92 -29.84
N PHE A 42 13.19 11.12 -29.84
CA PHE A 42 12.70 11.76 -31.08
C PHE A 42 13.86 12.15 -31.99
N ASN A 43 14.89 12.74 -31.37
CA ASN A 43 16.16 13.11 -32.01
C ASN A 43 17.24 13.28 -30.93
N ASP A 44 18.43 13.77 -31.30
CA ASP A 44 19.54 13.95 -30.36
C ASP A 44 19.29 15.02 -29.29
N LYS A 45 18.26 15.87 -29.48
CA LYS A 45 17.92 16.95 -28.55
C LYS A 45 16.67 16.68 -27.71
N LEU A 46 15.77 15.82 -28.15
CA LEU A 46 14.48 15.60 -27.51
C LEU A 46 14.23 14.12 -27.26
N SER A 47 13.94 13.80 -26.01
CA SER A 47 13.47 12.48 -25.59
C SER A 47 12.29 12.61 -24.62
N ALA A 48 11.43 11.61 -24.62
CA ALA A 48 10.36 11.48 -23.64
C ALA A 48 10.26 10.04 -23.14
N GLY A 49 9.73 9.88 -21.95
CA GLY A 49 9.49 8.57 -21.37
C GLY A 49 8.23 8.55 -20.54
N ILE A 50 7.67 7.37 -20.43
CA ILE A 50 6.55 7.08 -19.55
C ILE A 50 6.80 5.76 -18.82
N ASP A 51 6.70 5.82 -17.49
CA ASP A 51 6.77 4.65 -16.63
C ASP A 51 5.42 4.49 -15.93
N ILE A 52 4.77 3.35 -16.12
CA ILE A 52 3.49 3.03 -15.51
C ILE A 52 3.69 1.83 -14.62
N SER A 53 3.23 1.90 -13.38
CA SER A 53 3.17 0.75 -12.48
C SER A 53 1.83 0.66 -11.79
N GLY A 54 1.34 -0.55 -11.65
CA GLY A 54 0.11 -0.85 -10.93
C GLY A 54 0.32 -2.03 -9.97
N ARG A 55 -0.35 -1.98 -8.83
CA ARG A 55 -0.34 -3.04 -7.84
C ARG A 55 -1.74 -3.26 -7.28
N HIS A 56 -2.14 -4.51 -7.22
CA HIS A 56 -3.31 -4.95 -6.48
C HIS A 56 -2.88 -6.04 -5.49
N SER A 57 -3.14 -5.83 -4.20
CA SER A 57 -2.84 -6.81 -3.15
C SER A 57 -4.08 -7.08 -2.31
N VAL A 58 -4.29 -8.34 -1.96
CA VAL A 58 -5.28 -8.76 -0.97
C VAL A 58 -4.53 -9.43 0.17
N VAL A 59 -4.76 -8.96 1.38
CA VAL A 59 -4.25 -9.57 2.63
C VAL A 59 -5.44 -9.99 3.45
N SER A 60 -5.50 -11.26 3.84
CA SER A 60 -6.54 -11.81 4.71
C SER A 60 -5.93 -12.33 6.00
N GLU A 61 -6.60 -12.03 7.09
CA GLU A 61 -6.28 -12.47 8.45
C GLU A 61 -7.57 -12.96 9.14
N PRO A 62 -7.49 -13.73 10.23
CA PRO A 62 -8.65 -14.09 11.01
C PRO A 62 -9.44 -12.88 11.51
N GLY A 63 -10.73 -13.04 11.76
CA GLY A 63 -11.57 -12.00 12.35
C GLY A 63 -11.11 -11.55 13.75
N SER A 64 -10.43 -12.41 14.47
CA SER A 64 -9.68 -12.06 15.69
C SER A 64 -8.27 -11.63 15.33
N ASP A 65 -7.80 -10.56 15.97
CA ASP A 65 -6.43 -10.10 15.84
C ASP A 65 -5.41 -11.21 16.16
N VAL A 66 -4.41 -11.37 15.29
CA VAL A 66 -3.38 -12.43 15.39
C VAL A 66 -2.62 -12.35 16.71
N ALA A 67 -2.27 -11.13 17.18
CA ALA A 67 -1.59 -10.96 18.48
C ALA A 67 -2.47 -11.43 19.65
N SER A 68 -3.78 -11.19 19.57
CA SER A 68 -4.76 -11.69 20.54
C SER A 68 -4.86 -13.21 20.53
N ILE A 69 -4.83 -13.85 19.35
CA ILE A 69 -4.81 -15.31 19.23
C ILE A 69 -3.54 -15.89 19.88
N ILE A 70 -2.36 -15.33 19.55
CA ILE A 70 -1.08 -15.75 20.16
C ILE A 70 -1.09 -15.54 21.68
N GLY A 71 -1.62 -14.41 22.15
CA GLY A 71 -1.79 -14.13 23.56
C GLY A 71 -2.72 -15.15 24.26
N ALA A 72 -3.77 -15.58 23.57
CA ALA A 72 -4.69 -16.60 24.08
C ALA A 72 -4.04 -18.00 24.15
N VAL A 73 -3.24 -18.39 23.14
CA VAL A 73 -2.47 -19.65 23.17
C VAL A 73 -1.64 -19.77 24.44
N ARG A 74 -0.99 -18.67 24.87
CA ARG A 74 -0.15 -18.66 26.08
C ARG A 74 -0.93 -18.81 27.38
N ARG A 75 -2.22 -18.43 27.40
CA ARG A 75 -3.06 -18.41 28.58
C ARG A 75 -4.00 -19.63 28.69
N THR A 76 -4.22 -20.30 27.55
CA THR A 76 -5.12 -21.47 27.52
C THR A 76 -4.39 -22.69 28.00
N ALA A 77 -4.92 -23.35 29.03
CA ALA A 77 -4.34 -24.58 29.53
C ALA A 77 -4.45 -25.72 28.50
N PRO A 78 -3.43 -26.57 28.35
CA PRO A 78 -3.39 -27.63 27.34
C PRO A 78 -4.39 -28.78 27.56
N ILE A 79 -5.13 -28.76 28.67
CA ILE A 79 -6.16 -29.74 28.98
C ILE A 79 -7.47 -29.50 28.21
N TYR A 80 -7.68 -28.33 27.60
CA TYR A 80 -8.89 -28.05 26.85
C TYR A 80 -8.78 -28.57 25.42
N PRO A 81 -9.74 -29.37 24.93
CA PRO A 81 -9.80 -29.76 23.53
C PRO A 81 -10.20 -28.56 22.68
N TRP A 82 -9.79 -28.57 21.42
CA TRP A 82 -10.22 -27.54 20.41
C TRP A 82 -11.63 -27.80 19.91
N VAL A 83 -11.98 -29.07 19.80
CA VAL A 83 -13.28 -29.54 19.31
C VAL A 83 -13.84 -30.63 20.26
N THR A 84 -15.16 -30.71 20.31
CA THR A 84 -15.88 -31.78 20.97
C THR A 84 -15.74 -33.09 20.17
N PRO A 85 -16.15 -34.25 20.71
CA PRO A 85 -16.17 -35.53 19.97
C PRO A 85 -16.95 -35.45 18.66
N ASN A 86 -17.99 -34.60 18.56
CA ASN A 86 -18.77 -34.39 17.34
C ASN A 86 -18.19 -33.36 16.39
N GLY A 87 -16.99 -32.79 16.69
CA GLY A 87 -16.29 -31.82 15.81
C GLY A 87 -16.74 -30.37 15.99
N ASN A 88 -17.59 -30.05 16.96
CA ASN A 88 -18.00 -28.71 17.27
C ASN A 88 -16.92 -27.93 18.04
N PRO A 89 -16.83 -26.56 17.92
CA PRO A 89 -15.87 -25.79 18.71
C PRO A 89 -16.09 -25.97 20.22
N ALA A 90 -15.08 -26.50 20.90
CA ALA A 90 -15.18 -26.74 22.34
C ALA A 90 -15.09 -25.43 23.14
N TYR A 91 -15.91 -25.31 24.17
CA TYR A 91 -15.85 -24.20 25.11
C TYR A 91 -14.60 -24.27 25.98
N VAL A 92 -13.93 -23.16 26.15
CA VAL A 92 -12.75 -23.03 27.00
C VAL A 92 -13.10 -22.07 28.13
N GLN A 93 -13.10 -22.59 29.37
CA GLN A 93 -13.47 -21.78 30.54
C GLN A 93 -12.42 -20.74 30.91
N ILE A 94 -11.13 -21.09 30.77
CA ILE A 94 -9.99 -20.20 31.05
C ILE A 94 -9.13 -20.07 29.79
N GLY A 95 -9.07 -18.87 29.23
CA GLY A 95 -8.39 -18.63 27.97
C GLY A 95 -9.36 -18.46 26.79
N ALA A 96 -9.05 -19.05 25.65
CA ALA A 96 -9.91 -19.04 24.48
C ALA A 96 -9.64 -20.24 23.58
N ASN A 97 -10.64 -20.67 22.84
CA ASN A 97 -10.47 -21.66 21.79
C ASN A 97 -9.79 -21.00 20.57
N THR A 98 -8.47 -21.02 20.56
CA THR A 98 -7.64 -20.35 19.54
C THR A 98 -7.79 -20.95 18.16
N TRP A 99 -8.11 -22.25 18.07
CA TRP A 99 -8.45 -22.91 16.81
C TRP A 99 -9.71 -22.29 16.20
N ALA A 100 -10.79 -22.15 16.98
CA ALA A 100 -12.03 -21.56 16.49
C ALA A 100 -11.85 -20.07 16.12
N LEU A 101 -11.04 -19.33 16.89
CA LEU A 101 -10.74 -17.91 16.63
C LEU A 101 -9.88 -17.71 15.37
N SER A 102 -9.11 -18.70 14.95
CA SER A 102 -8.29 -18.63 13.74
C SER A 102 -9.03 -19.01 12.45
N GLN A 103 -10.23 -19.60 12.54
CA GLN A 103 -10.99 -20.05 11.37
C GLN A 103 -11.90 -18.94 10.82
N GLU A 104 -11.73 -18.57 9.56
CA GLU A 104 -12.58 -17.57 8.89
C GLU A 104 -14.06 -17.95 8.93
N LYS A 105 -14.37 -19.23 8.69
CA LYS A 105 -15.75 -19.73 8.69
C LYS A 105 -16.46 -19.58 10.04
N LEU A 106 -15.72 -19.63 11.14
CA LEU A 106 -16.27 -19.55 12.49
C LEU A 106 -16.27 -18.10 13.00
N LYS A 107 -15.12 -17.43 12.97
CA LYS A 107 -14.92 -16.13 13.60
C LYS A 107 -15.05 -14.97 12.64
N GLY A 108 -14.96 -15.20 11.34
CA GLY A 108 -14.91 -14.15 10.33
C GLY A 108 -13.48 -13.78 9.96
N TYR A 109 -13.31 -12.62 9.39
CA TYR A 109 -12.05 -12.21 8.76
C TYR A 109 -11.75 -10.73 8.94
N ASN A 110 -10.47 -10.39 8.81
CA ASN A 110 -9.93 -9.05 8.56
C ASN A 110 -9.27 -9.04 7.19
N ARG A 111 -9.89 -8.39 6.21
CA ARG A 111 -9.40 -8.40 4.83
C ARG A 111 -9.09 -7.00 4.35
N ASN A 112 -7.88 -6.84 3.80
CA ASN A 112 -7.37 -5.59 3.28
C ASN A 112 -7.13 -5.73 1.79
N TRP A 113 -7.58 -4.75 1.02
CA TRP A 113 -7.29 -4.60 -0.40
C TRP A 113 -6.49 -3.31 -0.58
N TYR A 114 -5.31 -3.44 -1.18
CA TYR A 114 -4.43 -2.34 -1.51
C TYR A 114 -4.34 -2.22 -3.02
N GLN A 115 -4.67 -1.05 -3.55
CA GLN A 115 -4.60 -0.76 -4.97
C GLN A 115 -3.78 0.51 -5.17
N GLU A 116 -2.74 0.42 -5.99
CA GLU A 116 -1.84 1.51 -6.28
C GLU A 116 -1.64 1.64 -7.78
N ALA A 117 -1.71 2.85 -8.29
CA ALA A 117 -1.32 3.19 -9.64
C ALA A 117 -0.36 4.38 -9.61
N VAL A 118 0.76 4.25 -10.28
CA VAL A 118 1.77 5.30 -10.42
C VAL A 118 2.09 5.47 -11.90
N VAL A 119 2.07 6.71 -12.34
CA VAL A 119 2.51 7.11 -13.69
C VAL A 119 3.63 8.11 -13.52
N ASN A 120 4.76 7.93 -14.22
CA ASN A 120 5.83 8.90 -14.29
C ASN A 120 6.06 9.27 -15.73
N MET A 121 5.74 10.52 -16.07
CA MET A 121 5.96 11.11 -17.39
C MET A 121 7.18 12.00 -17.33
N LYS A 122 8.09 11.87 -18.27
CA LYS A 122 9.33 12.64 -18.34
C LYS A 122 9.62 13.12 -19.77
N VAL A 123 10.11 14.33 -19.88
CA VAL A 123 10.59 14.91 -21.12
C VAL A 123 11.93 15.56 -20.86
N ALA A 124 12.91 15.28 -21.70
CA ALA A 124 14.21 15.91 -21.67
C ALA A 124 14.48 16.60 -23.01
N TYR A 125 14.89 17.88 -22.95
CA TYR A 125 15.22 18.68 -24.11
C TYR A 125 16.57 19.35 -23.95
N SER A 126 17.48 19.11 -24.90
CA SER A 126 18.82 19.71 -24.95
C SER A 126 18.90 20.67 -26.14
N PRO A 127 18.57 21.99 -26.00
CA PRO A 127 18.66 22.97 -27.08
C PRO A 127 20.07 23.09 -27.65
N ILE A 128 21.06 23.05 -26.74
CA ILE A 128 22.49 23.01 -27.04
C ILE A 128 23.14 21.91 -26.16
N LYS A 129 24.37 21.52 -26.50
CA LYS A 129 25.05 20.41 -25.80
C LYS A 129 25.33 20.67 -24.32
N GLU A 130 25.46 21.95 -23.95
CA GLU A 130 25.76 22.36 -22.58
C GLU A 130 24.52 22.53 -21.71
N ILE A 131 23.31 22.59 -22.29
CA ILE A 131 22.06 22.83 -21.55
C ILE A 131 21.10 21.67 -21.76
N ARG A 132 20.61 21.11 -20.65
CA ARG A 132 19.54 20.14 -20.64
C ARG A 132 18.40 20.59 -19.70
N LEU A 133 17.20 20.57 -20.24
CA LEU A 133 15.96 20.85 -19.52
C LEU A 133 15.22 19.53 -19.31
N ASP A 134 14.86 19.23 -18.07
CA ASP A 134 14.08 18.05 -17.73
C ASP A 134 12.77 18.46 -17.08
N VAL A 135 11.67 17.92 -17.56
CA VAL A 135 10.33 18.05 -16.96
C VAL A 135 9.85 16.67 -16.59
N SER A 136 9.33 16.49 -15.39
CA SER A 136 8.64 15.28 -14.99
C SER A 136 7.37 15.57 -14.21
N TYR A 137 6.39 14.70 -14.39
CA TYR A 137 5.13 14.71 -13.63
C TYR A 137 4.77 13.28 -13.23
N SER A 138 4.55 13.07 -11.92
CA SER A 138 4.41 11.75 -11.35
C SER A 138 3.18 11.67 -10.44
N PRO A 139 1.95 11.51 -11.01
CA PRO A 139 0.75 11.23 -10.22
C PRO A 139 0.77 9.80 -9.68
N LYS A 140 0.36 9.67 -8.43
CA LYS A 140 0.18 8.42 -7.70
C LYS A 140 -1.19 8.37 -7.05
N PHE A 141 -1.90 7.28 -7.27
CA PHE A 141 -3.22 7.00 -6.72
C PHE A 141 -3.16 5.76 -5.84
N ASN A 142 -3.75 5.82 -4.65
CA ASN A 142 -4.01 4.65 -3.82
C ASN A 142 -5.50 4.58 -3.50
N PHE A 143 -6.07 3.37 -3.63
CA PHE A 143 -7.42 3.04 -3.24
C PHE A 143 -7.34 1.84 -2.29
N ASP A 144 -7.33 2.13 -1.00
CA ASP A 144 -7.23 1.08 -0.01
C ASP A 144 -8.59 0.83 0.63
N SER A 145 -8.88 -0.42 0.91
CA SER A 145 -10.09 -0.77 1.62
C SER A 145 -9.82 -1.86 2.63
N ASN A 146 -10.50 -1.76 3.76
CA ASN A 146 -10.45 -2.75 4.81
C ASN A 146 -11.87 -3.17 5.17
N LYS A 147 -12.07 -4.46 5.36
CA LYS A 147 -13.32 -5.04 5.84
C LYS A 147 -13.00 -6.02 6.97
N VAL A 148 -13.53 -5.75 8.15
CA VAL A 148 -13.43 -6.64 9.31
C VAL A 148 -14.82 -7.16 9.63
N TYR A 149 -14.99 -8.44 9.48
CA TYR A 149 -16.22 -9.14 9.85
C TYR A 149 -15.94 -10.06 11.04
N ASN A 150 -16.60 -9.81 12.15
CA ASN A 150 -16.57 -10.65 13.33
C ASN A 150 -17.88 -11.41 13.44
N ASN A 151 -17.80 -12.73 13.39
CA ASN A 151 -18.96 -13.61 13.57
C ASN A 151 -19.03 -14.14 15.02
N ILE A 152 -20.19 -14.67 15.38
CA ILE A 152 -20.44 -15.39 16.62
C ILE A 152 -19.95 -16.84 16.44
N VAL A 153 -19.06 -17.27 17.30
CA VAL A 153 -18.63 -18.68 17.35
C VAL A 153 -19.56 -19.44 18.28
N PRO A 154 -20.29 -20.45 17.79
CA PRO A 154 -21.04 -21.34 18.68
C PRO A 154 -20.07 -22.26 19.42
N PHE A 155 -20.06 -22.22 20.75
CA PHE A 155 -19.24 -23.09 21.57
C PHE A 155 -20.10 -24.15 22.24
N TYR A 156 -19.50 -25.31 22.50
CA TYR A 156 -20.14 -26.46 23.06
C TYR A 156 -19.33 -27.02 24.26
N ASP A 157 -20.02 -27.55 25.26
CA ASP A 157 -19.39 -28.26 26.39
C ASP A 157 -18.90 -29.67 26.01
N VAL A 158 -18.41 -30.41 26.99
CA VAL A 158 -17.87 -31.78 26.77
C VAL A 158 -18.95 -32.81 26.39
N ASP A 159 -20.20 -32.54 26.73
CA ASP A 159 -21.37 -33.34 26.39
C ASP A 159 -22.07 -32.86 25.13
N ASP A 160 -21.44 -31.91 24.42
CA ASP A 160 -21.90 -31.30 23.15
C ASP A 160 -23.18 -30.46 23.30
N ASN A 161 -23.44 -29.93 24.51
CA ASN A 161 -24.49 -28.95 24.70
C ASN A 161 -24.01 -27.55 24.36
N PRO A 162 -24.85 -26.72 23.73
CA PRO A 162 -24.46 -25.35 23.38
C PRO A 162 -24.24 -24.49 24.63
N VAL A 163 -23.10 -23.80 24.68
CA VAL A 163 -22.74 -22.85 25.73
C VAL A 163 -23.06 -21.43 25.30
N THR A 164 -23.90 -20.76 26.10
CA THR A 164 -24.21 -19.34 25.83
C THR A 164 -23.03 -18.47 26.14
N THR A 165 -22.56 -17.73 25.15
CA THR A 165 -21.48 -16.75 25.28
C THR A 165 -21.97 -15.35 24.85
N VAL A 166 -21.44 -14.31 25.50
CA VAL A 166 -21.76 -12.93 25.16
C VAL A 166 -20.90 -12.52 23.98
N GLN A 167 -21.40 -12.73 22.77
CA GLN A 167 -20.75 -12.34 21.53
C GLN A 167 -21.74 -11.56 20.67
N LYS A 168 -21.22 -10.66 19.84
CA LYS A 168 -21.99 -9.93 18.84
C LYS A 168 -21.28 -10.01 17.50
N ARG A 169 -22.06 -10.19 16.43
CA ARG A 169 -21.55 -9.94 15.08
C ARG A 169 -21.27 -8.48 14.93
N ALA A 170 -20.15 -8.17 14.29
CA ALA A 170 -19.78 -6.80 13.99
C ALA A 170 -19.16 -6.71 12.59
N LEU A 171 -19.47 -5.64 11.91
CA LEU A 171 -18.86 -5.33 10.61
C LEU A 171 -18.26 -3.94 10.66
N VAL A 172 -17.00 -3.86 10.25
CA VAL A 172 -16.28 -2.62 10.02
C VAL A 172 -15.91 -2.54 8.55
N GLN A 173 -16.12 -1.39 7.95
CA GLN A 173 -15.63 -1.09 6.60
C GLN A 173 -14.90 0.24 6.61
N ARG A 174 -13.71 0.27 5.98
CA ARG A 174 -12.92 1.47 5.73
C ARG A 174 -12.65 1.62 4.25
N ARG A 175 -12.64 2.86 3.79
CA ARG A 175 -12.21 3.25 2.46
C ARG A 175 -11.24 4.41 2.60
N ASN A 176 -10.05 4.24 2.03
CA ASN A 176 -9.06 5.30 1.99
C ASN A 176 -8.73 5.57 0.53
N TYR A 177 -8.71 6.83 0.19
CA TYR A 177 -8.23 7.32 -1.08
C TYR A 177 -7.08 8.28 -0.82
N THR A 178 -5.98 8.13 -1.55
CA THR A 178 -4.92 9.14 -1.57
C THR A 178 -4.48 9.43 -2.99
N PHE A 179 -4.28 10.70 -3.25
CA PHE A 179 -3.68 11.21 -4.46
C PHE A 179 -2.44 12.01 -4.09
N ASN A 180 -1.33 11.68 -4.75
CA ASN A 180 -0.10 12.46 -4.66
C ASN A 180 0.35 12.80 -6.07
N ASP A 181 0.83 14.00 -6.29
CA ASP A 181 1.58 14.30 -7.49
C ASP A 181 2.90 15.00 -7.16
N ASP A 182 3.87 14.80 -8.05
CA ASP A 182 5.19 15.40 -7.98
C ASP A 182 5.53 15.95 -9.36
N PHE A 183 5.51 17.28 -9.47
CA PHE A 183 5.97 18.00 -10.66
C PHE A 183 7.38 18.51 -10.43
N LYS A 184 8.29 18.25 -11.36
CA LYS A 184 9.66 18.76 -11.35
C LYS A 184 10.02 19.42 -12.67
N PHE A 185 10.73 20.52 -12.56
CA PHE A 185 11.42 21.17 -13.66
C PHE A 185 12.87 21.39 -13.27
N LEU A 186 13.81 20.91 -14.11
CA LEU A 186 15.24 21.00 -13.87
C LEU A 186 15.92 21.65 -15.07
N ILE A 187 16.87 22.53 -14.80
CA ILE A 187 17.81 23.09 -15.76
C ILE A 187 19.19 22.60 -15.36
N ASN A 188 19.85 21.88 -16.25
CA ASN A 188 21.21 21.44 -16.10
C ASN A 188 22.10 22.19 -17.10
N PHE A 189 23.22 22.71 -16.62
CA PHE A 189 24.27 23.31 -17.44
C PHE A 189 25.57 22.60 -17.12
N ASP A 190 26.26 22.13 -18.14
CA ASP A 190 27.54 21.41 -18.03
C ASP A 190 28.50 21.96 -19.10
N LYS A 191 29.66 22.42 -18.65
CA LYS A 191 30.66 22.98 -19.54
C LYS A 191 32.07 22.80 -19.05
N ASP A 192 32.89 22.22 -19.93
CA ASP A 192 34.33 22.13 -19.76
C ASP A 192 35.03 23.20 -20.60
N PHE A 193 35.97 23.89 -20.00
CA PHE A 193 36.83 24.84 -20.68
C PHE A 193 38.24 24.88 -20.10
N HIS A 194 39.24 24.50 -20.91
CA HIS A 194 40.62 24.33 -20.48
C HIS A 194 40.78 23.31 -19.30
N LYS A 195 41.10 23.82 -18.12
CA LYS A 195 41.26 23.04 -16.88
C LYS A 195 40.05 23.18 -15.94
N HIS A 196 39.00 23.83 -16.36
CA HIS A 196 37.82 24.10 -15.56
C HIS A 196 36.65 23.26 -16.06
N SER A 197 35.94 22.58 -15.14
CA SER A 197 34.66 21.96 -15.36
C SER A 197 33.62 22.60 -14.43
N ILE A 198 32.50 23.06 -15.00
CA ILE A 198 31.41 23.66 -14.25
C ILE A 198 30.13 22.88 -14.55
N GLN A 199 29.48 22.43 -13.50
CA GLN A 199 28.15 21.82 -13.58
C GLN A 199 27.20 22.61 -12.66
N LEU A 200 26.12 23.13 -13.24
CA LEU A 200 25.07 23.84 -12.53
C LEU A 200 23.75 23.09 -12.69
N LEU A 201 23.01 22.99 -11.60
CA LEU A 201 21.63 22.54 -11.60
C LEU A 201 20.77 23.58 -10.91
N ALA A 202 19.67 23.98 -11.54
CA ALA A 202 18.60 24.73 -10.93
C ALA A 202 17.31 23.93 -11.07
N GLY A 203 16.51 23.86 -10.02
CA GLY A 203 15.31 23.04 -9.99
C GLY A 203 14.14 23.71 -9.28
N PHE A 204 12.95 23.40 -9.76
CA PHE A 204 11.68 23.65 -9.13
C PHE A 204 10.97 22.32 -8.93
N GLN A 205 10.37 22.11 -7.77
CA GLN A 205 9.55 20.95 -7.44
C GLN A 205 8.27 21.42 -6.77
N GLN A 206 7.15 20.84 -7.16
CA GLN A 206 5.88 20.96 -6.47
C GLN A 206 5.36 19.55 -6.15
N ILE A 207 5.06 19.32 -4.88
CA ILE A 207 4.41 18.10 -4.41
C ILE A 207 3.06 18.48 -3.86
N THR A 208 2.00 17.78 -4.28
CA THR A 208 0.70 17.87 -3.64
C THR A 208 0.29 16.50 -3.09
N TYR A 209 -0.47 16.55 -2.04
CA TYR A 209 -1.08 15.39 -1.39
C TYR A 209 -2.52 15.70 -1.08
N TYR A 210 -3.40 14.79 -1.42
CA TYR A 210 -4.78 14.74 -0.96
C TYR A 210 -5.05 13.35 -0.37
N GLY A 211 -5.64 13.29 0.82
CA GLY A 211 -6.04 12.06 1.45
C GLY A 211 -7.44 12.17 2.02
N GLU A 212 -8.24 11.13 1.81
CA GLU A 212 -9.61 11.03 2.33
C GLU A 212 -9.82 9.63 2.89
N ASN A 213 -10.50 9.54 4.04
CA ASN A 213 -10.93 8.27 4.59
C ASN A 213 -12.40 8.29 4.99
N LEU A 214 -13.02 7.12 4.88
CA LEU A 214 -14.38 6.87 5.35
C LEU A 214 -14.39 5.58 6.18
N TYR A 215 -14.99 5.64 7.34
CA TYR A 215 -15.19 4.55 8.27
C TYR A 215 -16.65 4.34 8.58
N GLY A 216 -17.08 3.08 8.59
CA GLY A 216 -18.41 2.69 9.05
C GLY A 216 -18.34 1.39 9.84
N ARG A 217 -19.06 1.35 10.96
CA ARG A 217 -19.19 0.16 11.82
C ARG A 217 -20.65 -0.01 12.22
N ARG A 218 -21.10 -1.27 12.20
CA ARG A 218 -22.35 -1.71 12.83
C ARG A 218 -22.15 -3.04 13.54
N GLU A 219 -22.98 -3.32 14.54
CA GLU A 219 -22.95 -4.57 15.29
C GLU A 219 -24.36 -5.06 15.64
N GLY A 220 -24.47 -6.33 16.06
CA GLY A 220 -25.72 -6.90 16.55
C GLY A 220 -26.59 -7.53 15.49
N SER A 221 -26.08 -7.88 14.29
CA SER A 221 -26.87 -8.65 13.32
C SER A 221 -27.17 -10.05 13.81
N GLU A 222 -28.40 -10.49 13.62
CA GLU A 222 -28.83 -11.86 13.85
C GLU A 222 -28.42 -12.78 12.69
N PHE A 223 -28.23 -12.23 11.51
CA PHE A 223 -27.91 -12.94 10.29
C PHE A 223 -26.40 -13.03 10.10
N ASN A 224 -25.91 -14.20 9.65
CA ASN A 224 -24.53 -14.41 9.23
C ASN A 224 -24.35 -13.89 7.80
N TYR A 225 -24.35 -12.55 7.64
CA TYR A 225 -24.22 -11.87 6.36
C TYR A 225 -23.36 -10.60 6.50
N ASP A 226 -22.29 -10.51 5.74
CA ASP A 226 -21.25 -9.49 5.87
C ASP A 226 -21.52 -8.19 5.06
N GLN A 227 -22.77 -7.74 5.04
CA GLN A 227 -23.16 -6.46 4.44
C GLN A 227 -23.62 -5.50 5.54
N ILE A 228 -23.12 -4.25 5.50
CA ILE A 228 -23.41 -3.26 6.55
C ILE A 228 -24.93 -2.96 6.66
N ALA A 229 -25.66 -3.10 5.55
CA ALA A 229 -27.12 -2.91 5.53
C ALA A 229 -27.88 -4.00 6.29
N SER A 230 -27.29 -5.21 6.49
CA SER A 230 -27.90 -6.30 7.26
C SER A 230 -27.77 -6.15 8.78
N PHE A 231 -27.08 -5.12 9.23
CA PHE A 231 -26.89 -4.83 10.65
C PHE A 231 -27.86 -3.75 11.11
N PRO A 232 -28.40 -3.85 12.33
CA PRO A 232 -29.28 -2.83 12.87
C PRO A 232 -28.59 -1.47 12.96
N VAL A 233 -29.36 -0.40 12.87
CA VAL A 233 -28.85 0.98 12.98
C VAL A 233 -28.49 1.38 14.41
N VAL A 234 -28.95 0.63 15.38
CA VAL A 234 -28.56 0.78 16.79
C VAL A 234 -27.09 0.33 16.92
N ASN A 235 -26.29 1.07 17.69
CA ASN A 235 -24.86 0.84 17.85
C ASN A 235 -24.04 0.96 16.54
N GLN A 236 -24.40 1.91 15.70
CA GLN A 236 -23.59 2.30 14.55
C GLN A 236 -22.55 3.37 14.92
N SER A 237 -21.44 3.36 14.22
CA SER A 237 -20.42 4.40 14.26
C SER A 237 -19.95 4.70 12.85
N THR A 238 -19.85 5.98 12.53
CA THR A 238 -19.29 6.47 11.28
C THR A 238 -18.28 7.56 11.58
N ASP A 239 -17.20 7.63 10.79
CA ASP A 239 -16.19 8.65 10.88
C ASP A 239 -15.55 8.86 9.51
N GLY A 240 -14.91 10.00 9.31
CA GLY A 240 -14.18 10.30 8.10
C GLY A 240 -13.55 11.67 8.17
N ASN A 241 -12.42 11.80 7.49
CA ASN A 241 -11.74 13.07 7.34
C ASN A 241 -11.04 13.15 5.98
N ALA A 242 -10.66 14.37 5.61
CA ALA A 242 -9.78 14.62 4.49
C ALA A 242 -8.63 15.53 4.94
N SER A 243 -7.49 15.41 4.28
CA SER A 243 -6.32 16.25 4.49
C SER A 243 -5.64 16.58 3.18
N GLU A 244 -5.08 17.78 3.11
CA GLU A 244 -4.35 18.28 1.95
C GLU A 244 -3.00 18.83 2.41
N MET A 245 -2.01 18.71 1.54
CA MET A 245 -0.69 19.30 1.71
C MET A 245 -0.16 19.72 0.34
N ALA A 246 0.48 20.88 0.29
CA ALA A 246 1.24 21.32 -0.88
C ALA A 246 2.61 21.83 -0.42
N LEU A 247 3.64 21.45 -1.16
CA LEU A 247 5.01 21.88 -0.93
C LEU A 247 5.58 22.36 -2.26
N GLN A 248 6.18 23.56 -2.28
CA GLN A 248 6.93 24.07 -3.41
C GLN A 248 8.36 24.35 -3.00
N SER A 249 9.30 23.88 -3.81
CA SER A 249 10.71 23.93 -3.51
C SER A 249 11.49 24.49 -4.69
N PHE A 250 12.45 25.37 -4.39
CA PHE A 250 13.48 25.83 -5.32
C PHE A 250 14.83 25.33 -4.81
N PHE A 251 15.63 24.76 -5.69
CA PHE A 251 16.94 24.25 -5.32
C PHE A 251 17.97 24.42 -6.41
N GLY A 252 19.23 24.45 -6.01
CA GLY A 252 20.36 24.57 -6.91
C GLY A 252 21.56 23.84 -6.41
N ARG A 253 22.42 23.42 -7.33
CA ARG A 253 23.73 22.83 -7.07
C ARG A 253 24.75 23.40 -8.02
N LEU A 254 25.92 23.73 -7.51
CA LEU A 254 27.11 24.07 -8.24
C LEU A 254 28.18 23.02 -7.94
N ASN A 255 28.70 22.39 -8.97
CA ASN A 255 29.95 21.63 -8.91
C ASN A 255 30.99 22.34 -9.77
N TYR A 256 32.18 22.51 -9.23
CA TYR A 256 33.32 23.09 -9.92
C TYR A 256 34.54 22.23 -9.71
N ASP A 257 35.22 21.93 -10.79
CA ASP A 257 36.49 21.21 -10.79
C ASP A 257 37.57 22.04 -11.53
N TYR A 258 38.74 22.13 -10.91
CA TYR A 258 39.94 22.71 -11.52
C TYR A 258 41.01 21.65 -11.69
N ALA A 259 41.23 21.25 -12.94
CA ALA A 259 42.27 20.32 -13.38
C ALA A 259 42.21 18.94 -12.66
N GLY A 260 41.07 18.50 -12.15
CA GLY A 260 40.93 17.28 -11.35
C GLY A 260 41.64 17.32 -9.99
N LYS A 261 42.07 18.51 -9.54
CA LYS A 261 42.80 18.70 -8.27
C LYS A 261 42.02 19.42 -7.19
N TYR A 262 41.21 20.40 -7.58
CA TYR A 262 40.41 21.19 -6.64
C TYR A 262 38.96 21.05 -7.02
N LEU A 263 38.20 20.45 -6.11
CA LEU A 263 36.78 20.18 -6.27
C LEU A 263 36.01 21.04 -5.29
N PHE A 264 34.97 21.70 -5.76
CA PHE A 264 34.07 22.50 -4.93
C PHE A 264 32.62 22.14 -5.25
N GLU A 265 31.82 21.91 -4.23
CA GLU A 265 30.37 21.70 -4.35
C GLU A 265 29.62 22.61 -3.39
N ALA A 266 28.54 23.20 -3.89
CA ALA A 266 27.58 23.97 -3.10
C ALA A 266 26.15 23.57 -3.45
N ASN A 267 25.31 23.37 -2.44
CA ASN A 267 23.90 23.04 -2.57
C ASN A 267 23.05 24.03 -1.80
N VAL A 268 21.93 24.42 -2.36
CA VAL A 268 20.92 25.26 -1.71
C VAL A 268 19.54 24.72 -2.00
N ARG A 269 18.65 24.77 -1.01
CA ARG A 269 17.22 24.44 -1.17
C ARG A 269 16.40 25.38 -0.28
N TYR A 270 15.28 25.81 -0.82
CA TYR A 270 14.23 26.58 -0.16
C TYR A 270 12.89 25.90 -0.43
N ASP A 271 12.16 25.58 0.66
CA ASP A 271 10.86 24.90 0.66
C ASP A 271 9.75 25.80 1.20
#